data_46735dffd176b1c5c89d768bfe815b33
#
_entry.id   46735dffd176b1c5c89d768bfe815b33
#
_cell.length_a   1.000
_cell.length_b   1.000
_cell.length_c   1.000
_cell.angle_alpha   90.00
_cell.angle_beta   90.00
_cell.angle_gamma   90.00
#
_symmetry.space_group_name_H-M   'P 1'
#
loop_
_entity.id
_entity.type
_entity.pdbx_description
1 polymer ?
#
loop_
_entity_poly.entity_id
_entity_poly.type
_entity_poly.pdbx_seq_one_letter_code
_entity_poly.pdbx_strand_id
1 'polypeptide(L)'
;MNVQDFREYLDSLPVISTHEHHLKFPPDEPATLERLFSRSYVAWGNVDFRVKANRARFLDVNCGRSYFVWYEKALNDLFDFGGEITETNWDEISEKTSSALADKHFHERVFSEKCRYSWAIQDSYWDPGSDNSRPDLYAPTFRINSFVFSYSYDSVDHNSNNAQHLYGKCEDFDEYLGMIDRVIGEMKAKGCVALKSALAYDRPLDFREHNKADAAKVFGKSK
;
A
#
# COMPACT_ATOMS: atom_id res chain seq x y z
N MET A 1 -10.83 29.78 21.90
CA MET A 1 -10.28 29.38 20.58
C MET A 1 -11.45 29.30 19.63
N ASN A 2 -11.50 30.13 18.60
CA ASN A 2 -12.53 30.07 17.56
C ASN A 2 -12.18 28.97 16.53
N VAL A 3 -13.08 28.72 15.57
CA VAL A 3 -12.87 27.67 14.55
C VAL A 3 -11.64 27.94 13.69
N GLN A 4 -11.36 29.22 13.40
CA GLN A 4 -10.19 29.59 12.59
C GLN A 4 -8.89 29.35 13.36
N ASP A 5 -8.79 29.78 14.62
CA ASP A 5 -7.62 29.54 15.47
C ASP A 5 -7.34 28.03 15.60
N PHE A 6 -8.41 27.21 15.70
CA PHE A 6 -8.27 25.76 15.79
C PHE A 6 -7.76 25.13 14.49
N ARG A 7 -8.24 25.62 13.34
CA ARG A 7 -7.73 25.17 12.04
C ARG A 7 -6.24 25.53 11.88
N GLU A 8 -5.87 26.75 12.18
CA GLU A 8 -4.47 27.22 12.11
C GLU A 8 -3.58 26.40 13.05
N TYR A 9 -4.07 26.06 14.24
CA TYR A 9 -3.35 25.16 15.14
C TYR A 9 -3.17 23.77 14.52
N LEU A 10 -4.24 23.14 14.00
CA LEU A 10 -4.14 21.83 13.33
C LEU A 10 -3.21 21.88 12.13
N ASP A 11 -3.27 22.97 11.37
CA ASP A 11 -2.41 23.18 10.21
C ASP A 11 -0.93 23.39 10.57
N SER A 12 -0.63 23.75 11.80
CA SER A 12 0.74 23.87 12.31
C SER A 12 1.35 22.54 12.78
N LEU A 13 0.53 21.50 12.99
CA LEU A 13 1.03 20.22 13.50
C LEU A 13 1.71 19.40 12.39
N PRO A 14 2.80 18.71 12.71
CA PRO A 14 3.36 17.72 11.79
C PRO A 14 2.38 16.55 11.58
N VAL A 15 2.31 16.05 10.37
CA VAL A 15 1.43 14.93 10.01
C VAL A 15 2.25 13.66 9.86
N ILE A 16 1.81 12.59 10.50
CA ILE A 16 2.33 11.24 10.27
C ILE A 16 1.24 10.44 9.56
N SER A 17 1.52 9.98 8.34
CA SER A 17 0.62 9.04 7.69
C SER A 17 0.84 7.64 8.25
N THR A 18 -0.22 7.04 8.77
CA THR A 18 -0.13 5.73 9.45
C THR A 18 -0.34 4.54 8.51
N HIS A 19 -0.60 4.77 7.23
CA HIS A 19 -0.83 3.70 6.25
C HIS A 19 -0.63 4.18 4.82
N GLU A 20 0.50 3.83 4.24
CA GLU A 20 0.85 4.16 2.86
C GLU A 20 1.33 2.94 2.08
N HIS A 21 1.17 3.03 0.75
CA HIS A 21 1.61 2.02 -0.22
C HIS A 21 2.42 2.68 -1.34
N HIS A 22 3.38 3.51 -0.98
CA HIS A 22 4.18 4.22 -1.98
C HIS A 22 5.08 3.26 -2.76
N LEU A 23 5.13 3.45 -4.06
CA LEU A 23 6.14 2.82 -4.92
C LEU A 23 7.47 3.56 -4.76
N LYS A 24 8.55 2.89 -5.16
CA LYS A 24 9.87 3.52 -5.23
C LYS A 24 9.83 4.71 -6.17
N PHE A 25 10.49 5.80 -5.77
CA PHE A 25 10.53 7.05 -6.53
C PHE A 25 11.97 7.45 -6.86
N PRO A 26 12.29 8.01 -8.03
CA PRO A 26 11.37 8.25 -9.17
C PRO A 26 10.90 6.95 -9.80
N PRO A 27 9.76 6.96 -10.54
CA PRO A 27 9.25 5.78 -11.22
C PRO A 27 10.19 5.36 -12.36
N ASP A 28 10.35 4.06 -12.57
CA ASP A 28 11.22 3.50 -13.65
C ASP A 28 10.69 3.77 -15.06
N GLU A 29 9.40 4.11 -15.19
CA GLU A 29 8.72 4.41 -16.45
C GLU A 29 7.87 5.67 -16.30
N PRO A 30 7.52 6.36 -17.41
CA PRO A 30 6.67 7.54 -17.38
C PRO A 30 5.37 7.31 -16.60
N ALA A 31 5.06 8.19 -15.67
CA ALA A 31 3.86 8.12 -14.85
C ALA A 31 2.67 8.80 -15.54
N THR A 32 2.22 8.19 -16.63
CA THR A 32 1.02 8.64 -17.37
C THR A 32 -0.25 8.45 -16.53
N LEU A 33 -1.36 9.10 -16.91
CA LEU A 33 -2.65 8.89 -16.25
C LEU A 33 -3.08 7.42 -16.28
N GLU A 34 -2.84 6.72 -17.39
CA GLU A 34 -3.14 5.30 -17.53
C GLU A 34 -2.41 4.49 -16.46
N ARG A 35 -1.13 4.76 -16.27
CA ARG A 35 -0.31 4.07 -15.28
C ARG A 35 -0.75 4.39 -13.86
N LEU A 36 -1.04 5.65 -13.58
CA LEU A 36 -1.52 6.08 -12.27
C LEU A 36 -2.86 5.42 -11.93
N PHE A 37 -3.83 5.44 -12.83
CA PHE A 37 -5.11 4.79 -12.60
C PHE A 37 -5.00 3.28 -12.48
N SER A 38 -4.24 2.61 -13.37
CA SER A 38 -4.09 1.15 -13.33
C SER A 38 -3.40 0.63 -12.07
N ARG A 39 -2.66 1.48 -11.35
CA ARG A 39 -1.98 1.16 -10.09
C ARG A 39 -2.67 1.71 -8.86
N SER A 40 -3.90 2.19 -9.00
CA SER A 40 -4.70 2.75 -7.91
C SER A 40 -5.98 1.96 -7.69
N TYR A 41 -6.64 2.21 -6.56
CA TYR A 41 -7.97 1.65 -6.28
C TYR A 41 -9.09 2.16 -7.19
N VAL A 42 -8.79 3.09 -8.10
CA VAL A 42 -9.75 3.65 -9.05
C VAL A 42 -10.00 2.69 -10.22
N ALA A 43 -8.95 2.00 -10.69
CA ALA A 43 -9.04 1.10 -11.84
C ALA A 43 -8.62 -0.32 -11.48
N TRP A 44 -9.40 -0.99 -10.66
CA TRP A 44 -9.23 -2.43 -10.43
C TRP A 44 -9.77 -3.19 -11.65
N GLY A 45 -8.86 -3.63 -12.50
CA GLY A 45 -9.15 -4.38 -13.70
C GLY A 45 -8.31 -3.90 -14.89
N ASN A 46 -8.20 -4.75 -15.88
CA ASN A 46 -7.44 -4.46 -17.10
C ASN A 46 -8.26 -3.56 -18.03
N VAL A 47 -8.11 -2.24 -17.89
CA VAL A 47 -8.63 -1.27 -18.84
C VAL A 47 -7.53 -0.92 -19.83
N ASP A 48 -7.75 -1.16 -21.10
CA ASP A 48 -6.83 -0.68 -22.15
C ASP A 48 -7.15 0.79 -22.47
N PHE A 49 -6.47 1.68 -21.76
CA PHE A 49 -6.63 3.13 -21.90
C PHE A 49 -6.07 3.71 -23.22
N ARG A 50 -5.38 2.92 -24.06
CA ARG A 50 -4.96 3.33 -25.40
C ARG A 50 -6.17 3.49 -26.32
N VAL A 51 -7.25 2.79 -26.02
CA VAL A 51 -8.53 2.90 -26.73
C VAL A 51 -9.34 4.04 -26.12
N LYS A 52 -9.55 5.13 -26.87
CA LYS A 52 -10.27 6.32 -26.39
C LYS A 52 -11.67 6.02 -25.84
N ALA A 53 -12.42 5.13 -26.49
CA ALA A 53 -13.74 4.73 -25.99
C ALA A 53 -13.70 4.08 -24.60
N ASN A 54 -12.60 3.43 -24.23
CA ASN A 54 -12.42 2.89 -22.89
C ASN A 54 -12.15 3.98 -21.86
N ARG A 55 -11.47 5.08 -22.25
CA ARG A 55 -11.27 6.27 -21.38
C ARG A 55 -12.61 6.92 -21.05
N ALA A 56 -13.45 7.18 -22.07
CA ALA A 56 -14.79 7.73 -21.86
C ALA A 56 -15.62 6.87 -20.91
N ARG A 57 -15.70 5.59 -21.20
CA ARG A 57 -16.44 4.65 -20.35
C ARG A 57 -15.89 4.59 -18.93
N PHE A 58 -14.57 4.63 -18.76
CA PHE A 58 -13.93 4.64 -17.45
C PHE A 58 -14.31 5.89 -16.66
N LEU A 59 -14.25 7.07 -17.28
CA LEU A 59 -14.64 8.33 -16.64
C LEU A 59 -16.12 8.32 -16.26
N ASP A 60 -17.01 7.95 -17.18
CA ASP A 60 -18.45 7.86 -16.94
C ASP A 60 -18.82 6.97 -15.76
N VAL A 61 -18.18 5.79 -15.66
CA VAL A 61 -18.45 4.81 -14.58
C VAL A 61 -17.85 5.25 -13.23
N ASN A 62 -16.79 6.04 -13.24
CA ASN A 62 -16.04 6.36 -12.02
C ASN A 62 -16.26 7.78 -11.48
N CYS A 63 -16.81 8.72 -12.26
CA CYS A 63 -16.95 10.13 -11.87
C CYS A 63 -17.64 10.36 -10.51
N GLY A 64 -18.54 9.48 -10.09
CA GLY A 64 -19.21 9.55 -8.78
C GLY A 64 -18.59 8.68 -7.68
N ARG A 65 -17.49 7.98 -7.95
CA ARG A 65 -16.83 7.13 -6.94
C ARG A 65 -15.88 7.94 -6.08
N SER A 66 -15.93 7.75 -4.77
CA SER A 66 -15.12 8.52 -3.82
C SER A 66 -13.61 8.47 -4.12
N TYR A 67 -13.06 7.32 -4.47
CA TYR A 67 -11.65 7.20 -4.83
C TYR A 67 -11.29 8.02 -6.07
N PHE A 68 -12.14 8.02 -7.10
CA PHE A 68 -11.90 8.80 -8.32
C PHE A 68 -12.00 10.30 -8.03
N VAL A 69 -13.07 10.75 -7.36
CA VAL A 69 -13.29 12.16 -7.03
C VAL A 69 -12.10 12.75 -6.26
N TRP A 70 -11.60 12.05 -5.26
CA TRP A 70 -10.44 12.53 -4.49
C TRP A 70 -9.14 12.45 -5.27
N TYR A 71 -8.99 11.45 -6.13
CA TYR A 71 -7.82 11.30 -6.99
C TYR A 71 -7.76 12.43 -8.04
N GLU A 72 -8.88 12.70 -8.70
CA GLU A 72 -9.02 13.81 -9.65
C GLU A 72 -8.75 15.16 -8.99
N LYS A 73 -9.32 15.38 -7.80
CA LYS A 73 -9.07 16.58 -7.02
C LYS A 73 -7.58 16.72 -6.69
N ALA A 74 -6.92 15.66 -6.23
CA ALA A 74 -5.50 15.69 -5.93
C ALA A 74 -4.65 16.00 -7.17
N LEU A 75 -4.96 15.39 -8.31
CA LEU A 75 -4.28 15.68 -9.58
C LEU A 75 -4.48 17.16 -9.98
N ASN A 76 -5.69 17.69 -9.81
CA ASN A 76 -5.96 19.08 -10.13
C ASN A 76 -5.22 20.04 -9.19
N ASP A 77 -5.18 19.75 -7.89
CA ASP A 77 -4.44 20.54 -6.90
C ASP A 77 -2.91 20.51 -7.16
N LEU A 78 -2.40 19.44 -7.78
CA LEU A 78 -0.97 19.30 -8.09
C LEU A 78 -0.57 19.90 -9.45
N PHE A 79 -1.44 19.80 -10.45
CA PHE A 79 -1.08 20.07 -11.85
C PHE A 79 -1.89 21.20 -12.49
N ASP A 80 -2.90 21.73 -11.80
CA ASP A 80 -3.72 22.89 -12.20
C ASP A 80 -4.23 22.78 -13.65
N PHE A 81 -5.06 21.79 -13.93
CA PHE A 81 -5.69 21.65 -15.25
C PHE A 81 -7.11 22.21 -15.32
N GLY A 82 -7.60 22.85 -14.23
CA GLY A 82 -8.79 23.68 -14.21
C GLY A 82 -10.12 22.97 -14.22
N GLY A 83 -10.20 21.75 -13.66
CA GLY A 83 -11.51 21.08 -13.55
C GLY A 83 -11.45 19.56 -13.59
N GLU A 84 -12.39 18.97 -14.34
CA GLU A 84 -12.54 17.53 -14.43
C GLU A 84 -11.63 16.92 -15.49
N ILE A 85 -11.24 15.65 -15.30
CA ILE A 85 -10.56 14.85 -16.32
C ILE A 85 -11.59 14.42 -17.37
N THR A 86 -11.32 14.75 -18.61
CA THR A 86 -12.15 14.43 -19.77
C THR A 86 -11.34 13.69 -20.83
N GLU A 87 -12.00 13.10 -21.82
CA GLU A 87 -11.28 12.54 -22.97
C GLU A 87 -10.45 13.60 -23.72
N THR A 88 -10.90 14.85 -23.72
CA THR A 88 -10.27 15.94 -24.46
C THR A 88 -8.95 16.38 -23.82
N ASN A 89 -8.90 16.47 -22.48
CA ASN A 89 -7.70 16.92 -21.76
C ASN A 89 -6.83 15.76 -21.22
N TRP A 90 -7.24 14.51 -21.44
CA TRP A 90 -6.56 13.32 -20.94
C TRP A 90 -5.07 13.28 -21.28
N ASP A 91 -4.75 13.45 -22.57
CA ASP A 91 -3.37 13.34 -23.03
C ASP A 91 -2.52 14.51 -22.50
N GLU A 92 -3.06 15.72 -22.40
CA GLU A 92 -2.39 16.88 -21.81
C GLU A 92 -2.09 16.66 -20.31
N ILE A 93 -3.09 16.20 -19.54
CA ILE A 93 -2.90 15.92 -18.12
C ILE A 93 -1.88 14.78 -17.93
N SER A 94 -1.94 13.76 -18.78
CA SER A 94 -1.00 12.64 -18.76
C SER A 94 0.44 13.10 -18.98
N GLU A 95 0.66 14.04 -19.92
CA GLU A 95 1.98 14.62 -20.18
C GLU A 95 2.47 15.49 -19.02
N LYS A 96 1.62 16.37 -18.47
CA LYS A 96 1.94 17.20 -17.31
C LYS A 96 2.36 16.33 -16.11
N THR A 97 1.57 15.30 -15.84
CA THR A 97 1.82 14.36 -14.74
C THR A 97 3.14 13.63 -14.93
N SER A 98 3.37 13.11 -16.12
CA SER A 98 4.58 12.37 -16.48
C SER A 98 5.83 13.24 -16.35
N SER A 99 5.76 14.48 -16.83
CA SER A 99 6.86 15.44 -16.75
C SER A 99 7.18 15.83 -15.30
N ALA A 100 6.15 16.08 -14.49
CA ALA A 100 6.34 16.43 -13.09
C ALA A 100 6.93 15.26 -12.26
N LEU A 101 6.41 14.05 -12.47
CA LEU A 101 6.88 12.86 -11.76
C LEU A 101 8.24 12.34 -12.25
N ALA A 102 8.77 12.84 -13.35
CA ALA A 102 10.16 12.62 -13.76
C ALA A 102 11.17 13.46 -12.94
N ASP A 103 10.72 14.54 -12.30
CA ASP A 103 11.58 15.30 -11.38
C ASP A 103 11.78 14.54 -10.07
N LYS A 104 13.02 14.13 -9.80
CA LYS A 104 13.41 13.36 -8.61
C LYS A 104 13.03 13.99 -7.27
N HIS A 105 12.80 15.30 -7.23
CA HIS A 105 12.41 16.02 -6.03
C HIS A 105 10.91 16.27 -5.92
N PHE A 106 10.13 15.94 -6.96
CA PHE A 106 8.68 16.21 -6.96
C PHE A 106 7.96 15.48 -5.84
N HIS A 107 8.23 14.18 -5.70
CA HIS A 107 7.62 13.37 -4.66
C HIS A 107 7.92 13.91 -3.25
N GLU A 108 9.16 14.29 -3.01
CA GLU A 108 9.57 14.85 -1.72
C GLU A 108 8.87 16.17 -1.40
N ARG A 109 8.73 17.06 -2.40
CA ARG A 109 7.96 18.30 -2.23
C ARG A 109 6.48 18.02 -1.95
N VAL A 110 5.86 17.09 -2.67
CA VAL A 110 4.46 16.71 -2.39
C VAL A 110 4.34 16.13 -0.99
N PHE A 111 5.21 15.22 -0.61
CA PHE A 111 5.22 14.57 0.70
C PHE A 111 5.38 15.57 1.84
N SER A 112 6.43 16.40 1.78
CA SER A 112 6.80 17.29 2.89
C SER A 112 6.05 18.62 2.88
N GLU A 113 5.84 19.25 1.70
CA GLU A 113 5.28 20.59 1.61
C GLU A 113 3.76 20.57 1.42
N LYS A 114 3.23 19.73 0.53
CA LYS A 114 1.81 19.69 0.24
C LYS A 114 1.04 18.84 1.27
N CYS A 115 1.49 17.62 1.52
CA CYS A 115 0.89 16.74 2.53
C CYS A 115 1.34 17.05 3.95
N ARG A 116 2.43 17.79 4.12
CA ARG A 116 3.07 18.11 5.41
C ARG A 116 3.41 16.87 6.22
N TYR A 117 3.70 15.76 5.52
CA TYR A 117 4.11 14.54 6.18
C TYR A 117 5.53 14.72 6.72
N SER A 118 5.70 14.50 8.01
CA SER A 118 7.01 14.32 8.61
C SER A 118 7.50 12.90 8.45
N TRP A 119 6.56 11.95 8.34
CA TRP A 119 6.85 10.54 8.21
C TRP A 119 5.62 9.77 7.72
N ALA A 120 5.84 8.62 7.06
CA ALA A 120 4.77 7.72 6.67
C ALA A 120 5.09 6.27 7.03
N ILE A 121 4.09 5.54 7.53
CA ILE A 121 4.20 4.11 7.77
C ILE A 121 3.94 3.38 6.44
N GLN A 122 5.00 2.77 5.90
CA GLN A 122 5.00 2.13 4.59
C GLN A 122 4.65 0.64 4.70
N ASP A 123 3.60 0.23 4.01
CA ASP A 123 3.26 -1.17 3.79
C ASP A 123 3.65 -1.57 2.36
N SER A 124 4.85 -2.06 2.17
CA SER A 124 5.31 -2.60 0.90
C SER A 124 4.85 -4.05 0.77
N TYR A 125 3.88 -4.27 -0.10
CA TYR A 125 3.22 -5.57 -0.23
C TYR A 125 4.16 -6.68 -0.73
N TRP A 126 4.93 -6.37 -1.78
CA TRP A 126 5.79 -7.33 -2.47
C TRP A 126 7.24 -7.34 -1.95
N ASP A 127 7.57 -6.39 -1.09
CA ASP A 127 8.88 -6.28 -0.43
C ASP A 127 8.67 -5.91 1.04
N PRO A 128 8.14 -6.84 1.86
CA PRO A 128 7.83 -6.58 3.26
C PRO A 128 9.07 -6.10 4.03
N GLY A 129 8.90 -5.00 4.74
CA GLY A 129 10.00 -4.37 5.48
C GLY A 129 10.81 -3.38 4.66
N SER A 130 10.40 -3.07 3.41
CA SER A 130 11.04 -2.04 2.59
C SER A 130 10.60 -0.64 2.99
N ASP A 131 11.58 0.25 3.12
CA ASP A 131 11.43 1.68 3.28
C ASP A 131 11.61 2.45 1.97
N ASN A 132 11.53 1.78 0.83
CA ASN A 132 11.81 2.34 -0.50
C ASN A 132 13.20 2.99 -0.63
N SER A 133 14.17 2.60 0.19
CA SER A 133 15.49 3.23 0.34
C SER A 133 15.45 4.69 0.80
N ARG A 134 14.39 5.07 1.52
CA ARG A 134 14.18 6.41 2.08
C ARG A 134 13.73 6.30 3.55
N PRO A 135 14.61 5.82 4.45
CA PRO A 135 14.31 5.71 5.88
C PRO A 135 14.05 7.07 6.55
N ASP A 136 14.41 8.16 5.89
CA ASP A 136 14.10 9.53 6.28
C ASP A 136 12.62 9.91 6.09
N LEU A 137 11.91 9.23 5.19
CA LEU A 137 10.49 9.47 4.87
C LEU A 137 9.59 8.31 5.32
N TYR A 138 10.10 7.08 5.31
CA TYR A 138 9.28 5.89 5.51
C TYR A 138 9.74 5.03 6.68
N ALA A 139 8.76 4.62 7.48
CA ALA A 139 8.90 3.57 8.47
C ALA A 139 8.22 2.29 7.96
N PRO A 140 8.96 1.22 7.67
CA PRO A 140 8.35 0.03 7.09
C PRO A 140 7.52 -0.76 8.08
N THR A 141 6.49 -1.47 7.57
CA THR A 141 5.75 -2.50 8.29
C THR A 141 6.08 -3.88 7.75
N PHE A 142 5.75 -4.90 8.53
CA PHE A 142 5.87 -6.29 8.11
C PHE A 142 4.51 -6.99 8.16
N ARG A 143 4.09 -7.58 7.02
CA ARG A 143 2.84 -8.34 6.92
C ARG A 143 3.00 -9.74 7.49
N ILE A 144 2.08 -10.11 8.39
CA ILE A 144 2.11 -11.38 9.11
C ILE A 144 1.07 -12.40 8.63
N ASN A 145 0.31 -12.09 7.57
CA ASN A 145 -0.77 -12.99 7.11
C ASN A 145 -0.29 -14.39 6.81
N SER A 146 0.82 -14.52 6.11
CA SER A 146 1.38 -15.83 5.73
C SER A 146 1.61 -16.74 6.92
N PHE A 147 1.96 -16.20 8.10
CA PHE A 147 2.15 -17.02 9.29
C PHE A 147 0.86 -17.69 9.79
N VAL A 148 -0.30 -17.09 9.57
CA VAL A 148 -1.57 -17.69 10.00
C VAL A 148 -1.98 -18.84 9.10
N PHE A 149 -1.57 -18.81 7.83
CA PHE A 149 -1.93 -19.84 6.85
C PHE A 149 -0.88 -20.94 6.68
N SER A 150 0.32 -20.73 7.18
CA SER A 150 1.45 -21.66 7.03
C SER A 150 1.47 -22.81 8.06
N TYR A 151 0.30 -23.19 8.60
CA TYR A 151 0.18 -24.38 9.46
C TYR A 151 0.40 -25.68 8.68
N SER A 152 0.26 -25.66 7.36
CA SER A 152 0.61 -26.72 6.42
C SER A 152 1.47 -26.14 5.31
N TYR A 153 2.38 -26.96 4.77
CA TYR A 153 3.25 -26.55 3.66
C TYR A 153 2.47 -26.21 2.39
N ASP A 154 1.29 -26.80 2.19
CA ASP A 154 0.43 -26.59 1.01
C ASP A 154 -0.58 -25.44 1.18
N SER A 155 -0.73 -24.88 2.37
CA SER A 155 -1.68 -23.79 2.63
C SER A 155 -1.06 -22.43 2.30
N VAL A 156 -1.87 -21.53 1.71
CA VAL A 156 -1.44 -20.19 1.34
C VAL A 156 -2.47 -19.13 1.74
N ASP A 157 -2.05 -17.88 1.91
CA ASP A 157 -2.95 -16.74 2.06
C ASP A 157 -3.56 -16.32 0.70
N HIS A 158 -4.45 -15.31 0.69
CA HIS A 158 -5.11 -14.80 -0.53
C HIS A 158 -4.14 -14.28 -1.61
N ASN A 159 -2.87 -14.12 -1.28
CA ASN A 159 -1.82 -13.70 -2.20
C ASN A 159 -0.85 -14.83 -2.53
N SER A 160 -1.25 -16.06 -2.26
CA SER A 160 -0.45 -17.26 -2.50
C SER A 160 0.86 -17.32 -1.71
N ASN A 161 0.94 -16.64 -0.56
CA ASN A 161 2.11 -16.69 0.31
C ASN A 161 1.98 -17.78 1.38
N ASN A 162 3.08 -18.48 1.60
CA ASN A 162 3.28 -19.38 2.72
C ASN A 162 4.61 -19.03 3.40
N ALA A 163 4.61 -18.83 4.71
CA ALA A 163 5.81 -18.46 5.45
C ALA A 163 6.89 -19.56 5.40
N GLN A 164 6.50 -20.83 5.35
CA GLN A 164 7.46 -21.92 5.24
C GLN A 164 8.16 -21.96 3.86
N HIS A 165 7.49 -21.49 2.78
CA HIS A 165 8.13 -21.33 1.48
C HIS A 165 9.12 -20.16 1.47
N LEU A 166 8.81 -19.09 2.22
CA LEU A 166 9.63 -17.86 2.23
C LEU A 166 10.83 -17.96 3.19
N TYR A 167 10.66 -18.66 4.34
CA TYR A 167 11.62 -18.60 5.45
C TYR A 167 12.17 -19.96 5.87
N GLY A 168 11.74 -21.03 5.24
CA GLY A 168 12.18 -22.41 5.47
C GLY A 168 11.09 -23.32 6.00
N LYS A 169 11.11 -24.57 5.51
CA LYS A 169 10.19 -25.62 5.95
C LYS A 169 10.47 -25.98 7.43
N CYS A 170 9.42 -26.18 8.19
CA CYS A 170 9.45 -26.62 9.58
C CYS A 170 8.88 -28.03 9.71
N GLU A 171 9.56 -28.88 10.48
CA GLU A 171 9.16 -30.27 10.68
C GLU A 171 8.11 -30.39 11.80
N ASP A 172 8.12 -29.45 12.76
CA ASP A 172 7.16 -29.44 13.86
C ASP A 172 6.71 -28.00 14.22
N PHE A 173 5.76 -27.92 15.15
CA PHE A 173 5.17 -26.66 15.56
C PHE A 173 6.12 -25.77 16.38
N ASP A 174 7.07 -26.35 17.08
CA ASP A 174 8.05 -25.59 17.86
C ASP A 174 9.10 -24.94 16.95
N GLU A 175 9.56 -25.64 15.92
CA GLU A 175 10.38 -25.03 14.87
C GLU A 175 9.63 -23.90 14.16
N TYR A 176 8.33 -24.12 13.92
CA TYR A 176 7.50 -23.08 13.28
C TYR A 176 7.41 -21.81 14.14
N LEU A 177 7.17 -21.94 15.44
CA LEU A 177 7.17 -20.79 16.36
C LEU A 177 8.53 -20.11 16.42
N GLY A 178 9.62 -20.90 16.46
CA GLY A 178 10.98 -20.37 16.42
C GLY A 178 11.29 -19.61 15.12
N MET A 179 10.76 -20.08 13.97
CA MET A 179 10.86 -19.35 12.69
C MET A 179 10.12 -18.00 12.75
N ILE A 180 8.90 -17.96 13.31
CA ILE A 180 8.15 -16.71 13.47
C ILE A 180 8.95 -15.71 14.31
N ASP A 181 9.43 -16.12 15.46
CA ASP A 181 10.21 -15.25 16.37
C ASP A 181 11.46 -14.71 15.68
N ARG A 182 12.19 -15.59 14.98
CA ARG A 182 13.39 -15.20 14.22
C ARG A 182 13.06 -14.18 13.15
N VAL A 183 12.05 -14.43 12.31
CA VAL A 183 11.69 -13.55 11.18
C VAL A 183 11.20 -12.18 11.69
N ILE A 184 10.37 -12.15 12.74
CA ILE A 184 9.93 -10.88 13.35
C ILE A 184 11.14 -10.12 13.91
N GLY A 185 12.07 -10.81 14.56
CA GLY A 185 13.33 -10.22 15.05
C GLY A 185 14.18 -9.61 13.93
N GLU A 186 14.32 -10.32 12.80
CA GLU A 186 15.03 -9.85 11.62
C GLU A 186 14.36 -8.60 11.00
N MET A 187 13.02 -8.59 10.89
CA MET A 187 12.28 -7.44 10.37
C MET A 187 12.38 -6.23 11.29
N LYS A 188 12.32 -6.45 12.60
CA LYS A 188 12.57 -5.39 13.59
C LYS A 188 13.97 -4.80 13.43
N ALA A 189 14.98 -5.65 13.25
CA ALA A 189 16.37 -5.21 13.05
C ALA A 189 16.54 -4.44 11.73
N LYS A 190 15.72 -4.70 10.70
CA LYS A 190 15.67 -3.93 9.44
C LYS A 190 14.95 -2.59 9.58
N GLY A 191 14.36 -2.27 10.73
CA GLY A 191 13.68 -1.00 10.98
C GLY A 191 12.16 -1.06 10.88
N CYS A 192 11.54 -2.23 10.76
CA CYS A 192 10.08 -2.33 10.81
C CYS A 192 9.55 -1.85 12.17
N VAL A 193 8.59 -0.93 12.11
CA VAL A 193 7.99 -0.29 13.29
C VAL A 193 6.68 -0.94 13.73
N ALA A 194 6.06 -1.74 12.87
CA ALA A 194 4.78 -2.37 13.14
C ALA A 194 4.60 -3.69 12.37
N LEU A 195 3.68 -4.51 12.87
CA LEU A 195 3.16 -5.68 12.17
C LEU A 195 1.83 -5.31 11.51
N LYS A 196 1.66 -5.70 10.26
CA LYS A 196 0.42 -5.49 9.49
C LYS A 196 -0.36 -6.79 9.38
N SER A 197 -1.62 -6.77 9.81
CA SER A 197 -2.57 -7.85 9.56
C SER A 197 -3.58 -7.45 8.48
N ALA A 198 -3.68 -8.24 7.44
CA ALA A 198 -4.70 -8.13 6.41
C ALA A 198 -5.61 -9.38 6.38
N LEU A 199 -5.75 -10.07 7.51
CA LEU A 199 -6.46 -11.35 7.64
C LEU A 199 -7.95 -11.26 7.34
N ALA A 200 -8.55 -10.05 7.39
CA ALA A 200 -9.95 -9.84 7.04
C ALA A 200 -10.29 -10.19 5.57
N TYR A 201 -9.28 -10.26 4.69
CA TYR A 201 -9.46 -10.74 3.32
C TYR A 201 -9.58 -12.27 3.23
N ASP A 202 -9.05 -12.98 4.23
CA ASP A 202 -8.87 -14.43 4.18
C ASP A 202 -9.85 -15.16 5.10
N ARG A 203 -10.24 -14.55 6.23
CA ARG A 203 -11.02 -15.20 7.27
C ARG A 203 -11.75 -14.21 8.17
N PRO A 204 -12.78 -14.65 8.91
CA PRO A 204 -13.33 -13.87 10.02
C PRO A 204 -12.27 -13.55 11.08
N LEU A 205 -12.33 -12.37 11.66
CA LEU A 205 -11.41 -11.91 12.72
C LEU A 205 -11.81 -12.40 14.13
N ASP A 206 -12.58 -13.48 14.19
CA ASP A 206 -12.93 -14.15 15.44
C ASP A 206 -11.75 -15.01 15.93
N PHE A 207 -10.85 -14.39 16.67
CA PHE A 207 -9.71 -15.07 17.29
C PHE A 207 -10.12 -15.55 18.69
N ARG A 208 -10.03 -16.88 18.88
CA ARG A 208 -10.24 -17.51 20.18
C ARG A 208 -8.92 -17.98 20.75
N GLU A 209 -8.81 -17.96 22.06
CA GLU A 209 -7.67 -18.52 22.73
C GLU A 209 -7.63 -20.04 22.55
N HIS A 210 -6.48 -20.56 22.16
CA HIS A 210 -6.19 -21.97 22.02
C HIS A 210 -4.86 -22.28 22.71
N ASN A 211 -4.77 -23.47 23.31
CA ASN A 211 -3.51 -23.90 23.88
C ASN A 211 -2.55 -24.42 22.82
N LYS A 212 -1.26 -24.35 23.12
CA LYS A 212 -0.18 -24.77 22.21
C LYS A 212 -0.31 -26.23 21.77
N ALA A 213 -0.75 -27.11 22.68
CA ALA A 213 -0.86 -28.55 22.37
C ALA A 213 -1.95 -28.84 21.33
N ASP A 214 -3.05 -28.07 21.32
CA ASP A 214 -4.10 -28.22 20.32
C ASP A 214 -3.67 -27.64 18.97
N ALA A 215 -2.96 -26.53 18.96
CA ALA A 215 -2.37 -25.97 17.74
C ALA A 215 -1.34 -26.94 17.11
N ALA A 216 -0.48 -27.54 17.91
CA ALA A 216 0.49 -28.52 17.44
C ALA A 216 -0.15 -29.79 16.81
N LYS A 217 -1.32 -30.22 17.30
CA LYS A 217 -2.05 -31.37 16.72
C LYS A 217 -2.51 -31.14 15.28
N VAL A 218 -2.74 -29.91 14.87
CA VAL A 218 -3.23 -29.57 13.53
C VAL A 218 -2.12 -29.10 12.60
N PHE A 219 -0.96 -28.78 13.14
CA PHE A 219 0.20 -28.37 12.35
C PHE A 219 0.65 -29.51 11.42
N GLY A 220 0.96 -29.17 10.17
CA GLY A 220 1.35 -30.13 9.13
C GLY A 220 0.21 -30.91 8.50
N LYS A 221 -1.04 -30.73 8.93
CA LYS A 221 -2.18 -31.44 8.35
C LYS A 221 -2.82 -30.60 7.23
N SER A 222 -2.92 -31.17 6.06
CA SER A 222 -3.76 -30.62 4.98
C SER A 222 -5.24 -30.73 5.40
N LYS A 223 -6.04 -29.72 5.00
CA LYS A 223 -7.50 -29.79 5.13
C LYS A 223 -8.08 -30.78 4.16
#